data_2760760a3354d92e7f30060b90fe8124
#
_entry.id   2760760a3354d92e7f30060b90fe8124
#
_cell.length_a   1.000
_cell.length_b   1.000
_cell.length_c   1.000
_cell.angle_alpha   90.00
_cell.angle_beta   90.00
_cell.angle_gamma   90.00
#
_symmetry.space_group_name_H-M   'P 1'
#
loop_
_entity.id
_entity.type
_entity.pdbx_description
1 polymer ?
#
loop_
_entity_poly.entity_id
_entity_poly.type
_entity_poly.pdbx_seq_one_letter_code
_entity_poly.pdbx_strand_id
1 'polypeptide(L)'
;MRLGERAARANVRYLAAARDMGMTARLTGVPGEVPDHEQKRAALGYLNAAWTEARVDGIDGDCLAQACLFAAFAEFVSTYGEEAAARFAEGLAMRIRNGEFSLAITKQ
;
A
#
# COMPACT_ATOMS: atom_id res chain seq x y z
N MET A 1 -18.78 3.29 17.55
CA MET A 1 -18.26 3.20 17.13
C MET A 1 -16.92 3.55 17.17
N ARG A 2 -16.17 2.98 17.69
CA ARG A 2 -14.84 3.21 17.86
C ARG A 2 -13.98 2.72 16.78
N LEU A 3 -14.42 1.75 15.96
CA LEU A 3 -13.65 1.22 14.89
C LEU A 3 -13.24 2.28 13.89
N GLY A 4 -14.19 3.10 13.49
CA GLY A 4 -13.90 4.15 12.53
C GLY A 4 -12.92 5.16 13.05
N GLU A 5 -13.06 5.48 14.33
CA GLU A 5 -12.18 6.45 14.93
C GLU A 5 -10.76 5.93 15.04
N ARG A 6 -10.63 4.68 15.40
CA ARG A 6 -9.30 4.11 15.51
C ARG A 6 -8.62 4.01 14.17
N ALA A 7 -9.36 3.62 13.16
CA ALA A 7 -8.79 3.50 11.83
C ALA A 7 -8.35 4.86 11.32
N ALA A 8 -9.15 5.88 11.55
CA ALA A 8 -8.79 7.21 11.10
C ALA A 8 -7.55 7.72 11.82
N ARG A 9 -7.47 7.46 13.11
CA ARG A 9 -6.32 7.89 13.87
C ARG A 9 -5.06 7.16 13.45
N ALA A 10 -5.17 5.86 13.21
CA ALA A 10 -4.03 5.09 12.77
C ALA A 10 -3.54 5.58 11.42
N ASN A 11 -4.45 5.90 10.54
CA ASN A 11 -4.09 6.39 9.23
C ASN A 11 -3.34 7.70 9.31
N VAL A 12 -3.81 8.60 10.18
CA VAL A 12 -3.14 9.88 10.35
C VAL A 12 -1.73 9.68 10.89
N ARG A 13 -1.57 8.81 11.85
CA ARG A 13 -0.25 8.54 12.40
C ARG A 13 0.67 7.92 11.38
N TYR A 14 0.13 7.03 10.57
CA TYR A 14 0.91 6.39 9.54
C TYR A 14 1.40 7.40 8.52
N LEU A 15 0.53 8.29 8.10
CA LEU A 15 0.90 9.30 7.14
C LEU A 15 1.95 10.26 7.69
N ALA A 16 1.79 10.62 8.97
CA ALA A 16 2.76 11.50 9.59
C ALA A 16 4.13 10.83 9.69
N ALA A 17 4.14 9.57 10.08
CA ALA A 17 5.40 8.85 10.18
C ALA A 17 6.06 8.70 8.82
N ALA A 18 5.27 8.40 7.82
CA ALA A 18 5.81 8.25 6.48
C ALA A 18 6.40 9.56 5.99
N ARG A 19 5.73 10.66 6.29
CA ARG A 19 6.22 11.96 5.89
C ARG A 19 7.54 12.28 6.57
N ASP A 20 7.62 12.03 7.87
CA ASP A 20 8.83 12.35 8.62
C ASP A 20 10.00 11.53 8.15
N MET A 21 9.79 10.27 7.89
CA MET A 21 10.91 9.40 7.62
C MET A 21 11.21 9.21 6.15
N GLY A 22 10.19 9.04 5.33
CA GLY A 22 10.42 8.77 3.94
C GLY A 22 10.44 10.00 3.08
N MET A 23 9.41 10.77 3.22
CA MET A 23 9.25 11.91 2.36
C MET A 23 10.29 12.97 2.64
N THR A 24 10.58 13.19 3.92
CA THR A 24 11.55 14.17 4.27
C THR A 24 12.93 13.82 3.73
N ALA A 25 13.29 12.55 3.84
CA ALA A 25 14.58 12.11 3.34
C ALA A 25 14.71 12.38 1.86
N ARG A 26 13.65 12.13 1.14
CA ARG A 26 13.68 12.38 -0.28
C ARG A 26 13.75 13.85 -0.61
N LEU A 27 13.06 14.65 0.15
CA LEU A 27 13.04 16.07 -0.10
C LEU A 27 14.37 16.74 0.23
N THR A 28 15.19 16.10 1.03
CA THR A 28 16.47 16.67 1.36
C THR A 28 17.49 16.50 0.26
N GLY A 29 17.08 15.91 -0.85
CA GLY A 29 17.94 15.96 -1.99
C GLY A 29 18.94 14.85 -2.13
N VAL A 30 18.64 13.71 -1.57
CA VAL A 30 19.51 12.57 -1.77
C VAL A 30 18.78 11.57 -2.59
N PRO A 31 18.26 11.98 -3.71
CA PRO A 31 17.47 11.09 -4.55
C PRO A 31 18.36 10.00 -5.08
N GLY A 32 17.81 8.83 -5.13
CA GLY A 32 18.55 7.74 -5.70
C GLY A 32 19.45 7.01 -4.74
N GLU A 33 19.56 7.52 -3.52
CA GLU A 33 20.37 6.82 -2.56
C GLU A 33 19.70 5.59 -2.00
N VAL A 34 18.38 5.57 -1.99
CA VAL A 34 17.64 4.40 -1.56
C VAL A 34 17.13 3.69 -2.80
N PRO A 35 17.67 2.52 -3.11
CA PRO A 35 17.24 1.81 -4.31
C PRO A 35 15.75 1.53 -4.29
N ASP A 36 15.17 1.46 -5.46
CA ASP A 36 13.75 1.27 -5.60
C ASP A 36 13.25 0.03 -4.86
N HIS A 37 13.99 -1.06 -4.96
CA HIS A 37 13.54 -2.29 -4.31
C HIS A 37 13.59 -2.18 -2.80
N GLU A 38 14.51 -1.38 -2.26
CA GLU A 38 14.54 -1.18 -0.83
C GLU A 38 13.39 -0.30 -0.37
N GLN A 39 13.04 0.70 -1.17
CA GLN A 39 11.88 1.51 -0.84
C GLN A 39 10.61 0.69 -0.85
N LYS A 40 10.49 -0.21 -1.82
CA LYS A 40 9.31 -1.05 -1.88
C LYS A 40 9.23 -2.00 -0.71
N ARG A 41 10.38 -2.51 -0.28
CA ARG A 41 10.39 -3.38 0.89
C ARG A 41 9.98 -2.62 2.15
N ALA A 42 10.50 -1.41 2.29
CA ALA A 42 10.14 -0.58 3.45
C ALA A 42 8.65 -0.27 3.43
N ALA A 43 8.13 0.07 2.26
CA ALA A 43 6.71 0.37 2.12
C ALA A 43 5.87 -0.83 2.51
N LEU A 44 6.29 -2.02 2.10
CA LEU A 44 5.56 -3.22 2.47
C LEU A 44 5.56 -3.42 3.97
N GLY A 45 6.65 -3.07 4.63
CA GLY A 45 6.71 -3.14 6.08
C GLY A 45 5.67 -2.24 6.73
N TYR A 46 5.53 -1.02 6.23
CA TYR A 46 4.51 -0.13 6.76
C TYR A 46 3.12 -0.68 6.52
N LEU A 47 2.89 -1.23 5.33
CA LEU A 47 1.58 -1.78 5.04
C LEU A 47 1.27 -2.97 5.94
N ASN A 48 2.26 -3.82 6.17
CA ASN A 48 2.05 -4.97 7.04
C ASN A 48 1.71 -4.55 8.45
N ALA A 49 2.38 -3.52 8.94
CA ALA A 49 2.09 -3.03 10.29
C ALA A 49 0.68 -2.47 10.37
N ALA A 50 0.29 -1.68 9.38
CA ALA A 50 -1.05 -1.12 9.37
C ALA A 50 -2.10 -2.21 9.24
N TRP A 51 -1.82 -3.20 8.41
CA TRP A 51 -2.73 -4.31 8.20
C TRP A 51 -2.96 -5.06 9.50
N THR A 52 -1.87 -5.37 10.19
CA THR A 52 -1.97 -6.09 11.45
C THR A 52 -2.79 -5.31 12.46
N GLU A 53 -2.54 -4.03 12.56
CA GLU A 53 -3.28 -3.21 13.51
C GLU A 53 -4.76 -3.17 13.16
N ALA A 54 -5.07 -3.04 11.88
CA ALA A 54 -6.46 -3.01 11.46
C ALA A 54 -7.16 -4.32 11.75
N ARG A 55 -6.46 -5.44 11.53
CA ARG A 55 -7.06 -6.73 11.83
C ARG A 55 -7.35 -6.87 13.33
N VAL A 56 -6.43 -6.39 14.15
CA VAL A 56 -6.65 -6.43 15.59
C VAL A 56 -7.88 -5.62 15.97
N ASP A 57 -8.12 -4.53 15.25
CA ASP A 57 -9.30 -3.71 15.50
C ASP A 57 -10.59 -4.33 14.94
N GLY A 58 -10.49 -5.48 14.31
CA GLY A 58 -11.66 -6.15 13.80
C GLY A 58 -12.04 -5.84 12.37
N ILE A 59 -11.18 -5.17 11.64
CA ILE A 59 -11.46 -4.84 10.24
C ILE A 59 -11.27 -6.10 9.41
N ASP A 60 -12.26 -6.41 8.60
CA ASP A 60 -12.20 -7.58 7.75
C ASP A 60 -11.09 -7.47 6.71
N GLY A 61 -10.39 -8.59 6.48
CA GLY A 61 -9.31 -8.59 5.51
C GLY A 61 -9.73 -8.22 4.11
N ASP A 62 -10.92 -8.63 3.73
CA ASP A 62 -11.42 -8.29 2.41
C ASP A 62 -11.67 -6.78 2.29
N CYS A 63 -12.19 -6.18 3.33
CA CYS A 63 -12.38 -4.73 3.33
C CYS A 63 -11.06 -4.01 3.26
N LEU A 64 -10.05 -4.51 3.97
CA LEU A 64 -8.73 -3.92 3.91
C LEU A 64 -8.15 -4.02 2.52
N ALA A 65 -8.31 -5.18 1.88
CA ALA A 65 -7.78 -5.37 0.55
C ALA A 65 -8.40 -4.37 -0.42
N GLN A 66 -9.71 -4.20 -0.33
CA GLN A 66 -10.38 -3.27 -1.23
C GLN A 66 -9.95 -1.84 -0.97
N ALA A 67 -9.80 -1.47 0.28
CA ALA A 67 -9.34 -0.12 0.61
C ALA A 67 -7.94 0.12 0.09
N CYS A 68 -7.06 -0.86 0.24
CA CYS A 68 -5.70 -0.73 -0.26
C CYS A 68 -5.68 -0.57 -1.77
N LEU A 69 -6.49 -1.35 -2.44
CA LEU A 69 -6.54 -1.29 -3.89
C LEU A 69 -7.04 0.07 -4.36
N PHE A 70 -8.08 0.56 -3.71
CA PHE A 70 -8.61 1.85 -4.06
C PHE A 70 -7.57 2.96 -3.83
N ALA A 71 -6.93 2.93 -2.69
CA ALA A 71 -5.92 3.94 -2.37
C ALA A 71 -4.75 3.88 -3.36
N ALA A 72 -4.33 2.67 -3.70
CA ALA A 72 -3.21 2.51 -4.61
C ALA A 72 -3.54 3.07 -5.99
N PHE A 73 -4.72 2.78 -6.50
CA PHE A 73 -5.05 3.27 -7.83
C PHE A 73 -5.36 4.76 -7.83
N ALA A 74 -5.86 5.28 -6.72
CA ALA A 74 -6.02 6.73 -6.64
C ALA A 74 -4.67 7.41 -6.76
N GLU A 75 -3.65 6.84 -6.14
CA GLU A 75 -2.32 7.39 -6.22
C GLU A 75 -1.76 7.27 -7.63
N PHE A 76 -1.95 6.11 -8.27
CA PHE A 76 -1.48 5.93 -9.63
C PHE A 76 -2.14 6.90 -10.59
N VAL A 77 -3.45 7.08 -10.45
CA VAL A 77 -4.16 8.02 -11.33
C VAL A 77 -3.65 9.43 -11.12
N SER A 78 -3.42 9.78 -9.86
CA SER A 78 -2.91 11.11 -9.55
C SER A 78 -1.54 11.35 -10.15
N THR A 79 -0.71 10.32 -10.18
CA THR A 79 0.66 10.46 -10.65
C THR A 79 0.80 10.28 -12.15
N TYR A 80 0.12 9.30 -12.70
CA TYR A 80 0.33 8.92 -14.09
C TYR A 80 -0.86 9.15 -15.01
N GLY A 81 -2.02 9.47 -14.45
CA GLY A 81 -3.22 9.65 -15.23
C GLY A 81 -4.02 8.37 -15.37
N GLU A 82 -5.26 8.53 -15.81
CA GLU A 82 -6.19 7.42 -15.84
C GLU A 82 -5.79 6.33 -16.82
N GLU A 83 -5.31 6.73 -17.99
CA GLU A 83 -5.01 5.73 -19.00
C GLU A 83 -3.85 4.83 -18.60
N ALA A 84 -2.79 5.43 -18.07
CA ALA A 84 -1.64 4.64 -17.64
C ALA A 84 -2.01 3.74 -16.47
N ALA A 85 -2.82 4.26 -15.54
CA ALA A 85 -3.26 3.44 -14.41
C ALA A 85 -4.10 2.27 -14.89
N ALA A 86 -4.97 2.50 -15.87
CA ALA A 86 -5.80 1.44 -16.39
C ALA A 86 -4.96 0.34 -17.04
N ARG A 87 -3.94 0.74 -17.79
CA ARG A 87 -3.08 -0.25 -18.42
C ARG A 87 -2.35 -1.07 -17.38
N PHE A 88 -1.91 -0.41 -16.31
CA PHE A 88 -1.23 -1.12 -15.25
C PHE A 88 -2.17 -2.15 -14.63
N ALA A 89 -3.42 -1.75 -14.42
CA ALA A 89 -4.40 -2.67 -13.84
C ALA A 89 -4.64 -3.87 -14.76
N GLU A 90 -4.66 -3.63 -16.06
CA GLU A 90 -4.84 -4.72 -17.01
C GLU A 90 -3.69 -5.70 -16.92
N GLY A 91 -2.48 -5.19 -16.75
CA GLY A 91 -1.33 -6.05 -16.59
C GLY A 91 -1.41 -6.86 -15.31
N LEU A 92 -1.91 -6.26 -14.25
CA LEU A 92 -2.08 -7.00 -13.01
C LEU A 92 -3.09 -8.13 -13.14
N ALA A 93 -4.14 -7.90 -13.92
CA ALA A 93 -5.12 -8.96 -14.13
C ALA A 93 -4.47 -10.20 -14.73
N MET A 94 -3.58 -10.00 -15.69
CA MET A 94 -2.86 -11.12 -16.28
C MET A 94 -1.98 -11.82 -15.26
N ARG A 95 -1.31 -11.05 -14.42
CA ARG A 95 -0.43 -11.64 -13.42
C ARG A 95 -1.22 -12.44 -12.40
N ILE A 96 -2.41 -11.96 -12.07
CA ILE A 96 -3.26 -12.71 -11.15
C ILE A 96 -3.62 -14.05 -11.78
N ARG A 97 -4.01 -14.04 -13.05
CA ARG A 97 -4.37 -15.28 -13.72
C ARG A 97 -3.20 -16.24 -13.84
N ASN A 98 -2.01 -15.68 -13.94
CA ASN A 98 -0.81 -16.50 -14.03
C ASN A 98 -0.36 -17.02 -12.69
N GLY A 99 -1.05 -16.70 -11.62
CA GLY A 99 -0.75 -17.25 -10.30
C GLY A 99 0.35 -16.52 -9.55
N GLU A 100 0.72 -15.34 -9.99
CA GLU A 100 1.82 -14.65 -9.32
C GLU A 100 1.48 -14.23 -7.91
N PHE A 101 0.20 -14.11 -7.59
CA PHE A 101 -0.21 -13.70 -6.26
C PHE A 101 -0.75 -14.83 -5.41
N SER A 102 -0.54 -16.06 -5.85
CA SER A 102 -1.13 -17.22 -5.19
C SER A 102 -0.17 -17.91 -4.26
N LEU A 103 0.62 -17.16 -3.53
CA LEU A 103 1.66 -17.74 -2.70
C LEU A 103 1.13 -18.63 -1.62
N ALA A 104 0.13 -18.15 -0.91
CA ALA A 104 -0.41 -18.93 0.20
C ALA A 104 -1.12 -20.19 -0.29
N ILE A 105 -1.77 -20.07 -1.42
CA ILE A 105 -2.53 -21.18 -1.94
C ILE A 105 -1.64 -22.28 -2.47
N THR A 106 -0.53 -21.90 -3.03
CA THR A 106 0.35 -22.89 -3.62
C THR A 106 0.95 -23.82 -2.60
N LYS A 107 0.75 -23.50 -1.33
CA LYS A 107 1.27 -24.39 -0.34
C LYS A 107 0.40 -25.56 -0.13
N GLN A 108 -0.77 -25.58 -0.63
CA GLN A 108 -1.68 -26.69 -0.45
C GLN A 108 -1.19 -27.93 -1.18
#